data_993e538748d5d913099ab2929c30e2a8
#
_entry.id   993e538748d5d913099ab2929c30e2a8
#
_cell.length_a   1.000
_cell.length_b   1.000
_cell.length_c   1.000
_cell.angle_alpha   90.00
_cell.angle_beta   90.00
_cell.angle_gamma   90.00
#
_symmetry.space_group_name_H-M   'P 1'
#
loop_
_entity.id
_entity.type
_entity.pdbx_description
1 polymer ?
#
loop_
_entity_poly.entity_id
_entity_poly.type
_entity_poly.pdbx_seq_one_letter_code
_entity_poly.pdbx_strand_id
1 'polypeptide(L)'
;MTFKIALNFEDGVTRFIDCNATETVADAAYRQGVNVPIDCRDGACGACKCKAESGKYELGFYIDDAMSEEEAKLGYVLTCQMHPKSDCVVNIPASSEVCKIKHATLTATVAEVRQLSASTLSLVLQGEGVAKLAFLPGQYANLTVPGTEQTRAYSFSSMPTEGQVSFLIRNVPNGLMSGYLTGAAKAGDTIKLAGPIGSFYLRDVARPVLMLAGGTGLAPFLAMLDKLVAAGGSAHPVHLIYGVNTDADVVELERLDAFKAALPNFTYDVCVVADDSTWPKKGYVTAHIEP
;
A
#
# COMPACT_ATOMS: atom_id res chain seq x y z
N MET A 1 28.92 -13.97 5.00
CA MET A 1 28.81 -13.94 6.48
C MET A 1 27.35 -13.66 6.80
N THR A 2 26.76 -14.41 7.73
CA THR A 2 25.34 -14.30 8.09
C THR A 2 25.25 -13.96 9.56
N PHE A 3 24.33 -13.09 9.93
CA PHE A 3 24.09 -12.66 11.32
C PHE A 3 22.67 -13.05 11.74
N LYS A 4 22.47 -13.32 13.03
CA LYS A 4 21.15 -13.53 13.60
C LYS A 4 20.53 -12.20 14.05
N ILE A 5 19.32 -11.95 13.59
CA ILE A 5 18.56 -10.76 13.99
C ILE A 5 17.34 -11.22 14.78
N ALA A 6 17.22 -10.75 16.01
CA ALA A 6 16.03 -10.92 16.83
C ALA A 6 15.07 -9.75 16.54
N LEU A 7 13.89 -10.05 16.02
CA LEU A 7 12.81 -9.10 15.79
C LEU A 7 11.83 -9.20 16.95
N ASN A 8 11.77 -8.19 17.79
CA ASN A 8 10.86 -8.10 18.93
C ASN A 8 9.63 -7.30 18.52
N PHE A 9 8.47 -7.90 18.61
CA PHE A 9 7.19 -7.29 18.24
C PHE A 9 6.45 -6.72 19.46
N GLU A 10 5.54 -5.75 19.22
CA GLU A 10 4.74 -5.09 20.28
C GLU A 10 3.88 -6.06 21.10
N ASP A 11 3.51 -7.21 20.54
CA ASP A 11 2.74 -8.27 21.21
C ASP A 11 3.63 -9.21 22.07
N GLY A 12 4.90 -8.85 22.28
CA GLY A 12 5.85 -9.61 23.10
C GLY A 12 6.43 -10.86 22.42
N VAL A 13 6.09 -11.10 21.16
CA VAL A 13 6.66 -12.21 20.37
C VAL A 13 8.04 -11.80 19.84
N THR A 14 9.02 -12.69 19.92
CA THR A 14 10.33 -12.55 19.27
C THR A 14 10.47 -13.57 18.14
N ARG A 15 10.92 -13.12 16.97
CA ARG A 15 11.28 -13.98 15.84
C ARG A 15 12.74 -13.79 15.49
N PHE A 16 13.43 -14.90 15.25
CA PHE A 16 14.82 -14.90 14.79
C PHE A 16 14.86 -15.10 13.28
N ILE A 17 15.65 -14.25 12.61
CA ILE A 17 15.94 -14.38 11.19
C ILE A 17 17.43 -14.40 10.94
N ASP A 18 17.85 -15.04 9.85
CA ASP A 18 19.22 -15.02 9.36
C ASP A 18 19.35 -13.94 8.27
N CYS A 19 20.22 -12.94 8.49
CA CYS A 19 20.46 -11.83 7.58
C CYS A 19 21.89 -11.88 7.04
N ASN A 20 22.06 -11.85 5.73
CA ASN A 20 23.38 -11.79 5.11
C ASN A 20 23.98 -10.36 5.27
N ALA A 21 25.31 -10.25 5.36
CA ALA A 21 26.00 -8.98 5.53
C ALA A 21 25.73 -7.94 4.42
N THR A 22 25.29 -8.39 3.26
CA THR A 22 24.96 -7.57 2.08
C THR A 22 23.45 -7.38 1.87
N GLU A 23 22.64 -7.95 2.77
CA GLU A 23 21.18 -7.93 2.71
C GLU A 23 20.64 -6.95 3.75
N THR A 24 19.55 -6.25 3.46
CA THR A 24 18.89 -5.42 4.47
C THR A 24 18.09 -6.28 5.44
N VAL A 25 17.88 -5.79 6.66
CA VAL A 25 17.07 -6.50 7.66
C VAL A 25 15.65 -6.72 7.17
N ALA A 26 15.05 -5.76 6.46
CA ALA A 26 13.71 -5.91 5.89
C ALA A 26 13.63 -7.00 4.82
N ASP A 27 14.63 -7.10 3.93
CA ASP A 27 14.64 -8.14 2.88
C ASP A 27 14.88 -9.54 3.47
N ALA A 28 15.79 -9.64 4.46
CA ALA A 28 16.02 -10.88 5.20
C ALA A 28 14.76 -11.35 5.94
N ALA A 29 14.06 -10.43 6.59
CA ALA A 29 12.79 -10.71 7.28
C ALA A 29 11.74 -11.22 6.27
N TYR A 30 11.57 -10.50 5.17
CA TYR A 30 10.63 -10.86 4.12
C TYR A 30 10.89 -12.24 3.54
N ARG A 31 12.13 -12.54 3.20
CA ARG A 31 12.58 -13.86 2.69
C ARG A 31 12.24 -15.01 3.64
N GLN A 32 12.16 -14.74 4.95
CA GLN A 32 11.87 -15.73 5.98
C GLN A 32 10.44 -15.65 6.53
N GLY A 33 9.53 -15.03 5.79
CA GLY A 33 8.10 -15.04 6.12
C GLY A 33 7.67 -13.98 7.12
N VAL A 34 8.51 -12.96 7.35
CA VAL A 34 8.19 -11.84 8.23
C VAL A 34 8.12 -10.54 7.42
N ASN A 35 6.94 -9.97 7.25
CA ASN A 35 6.72 -8.70 6.57
C ASN A 35 6.77 -7.55 7.58
N VAL A 36 7.96 -7.08 7.94
CA VAL A 36 8.11 -5.88 8.77
C VAL A 36 7.52 -4.66 8.05
N PRO A 37 7.03 -3.63 8.79
CA PRO A 37 6.53 -2.40 8.18
C PRO A 37 7.54 -1.82 7.18
N ILE A 38 7.14 -1.65 5.92
CA ILE A 38 8.00 -1.15 4.84
C ILE A 38 7.15 -0.68 3.66
N ASP A 39 7.52 0.46 3.03
CA ASP A 39 6.85 0.99 1.85
C ASP A 39 7.83 1.37 0.73
N CYS A 40 8.57 2.47 0.85
CA CYS A 40 9.39 3.01 -0.26
C CYS A 40 10.63 2.18 -0.60
N ARG A 41 11.25 1.52 0.36
CA ARG A 41 12.51 0.73 0.26
C ARG A 41 13.77 1.54 -0.07
N ASP A 42 13.70 2.86 -0.10
CA ASP A 42 14.78 3.78 -0.48
C ASP A 42 15.19 4.78 0.60
N GLY A 43 14.69 4.59 1.85
CA GLY A 43 15.07 5.43 2.98
C GLY A 43 14.35 6.77 3.08
N ALA A 44 13.25 6.96 2.33
CA ALA A 44 12.60 8.27 2.21
C ALA A 44 11.30 8.43 2.99
N CYS A 45 10.57 7.35 3.34
CA CYS A 45 9.21 7.48 3.91
C CYS A 45 9.12 7.25 5.43
N GLY A 46 10.13 6.70 6.08
CA GLY A 46 10.12 6.39 7.51
C GLY A 46 9.20 5.24 7.93
N ALA A 47 8.42 4.60 7.03
CA ALA A 47 7.49 3.53 7.36
C ALA A 47 8.15 2.31 8.03
N CYS A 48 9.41 2.06 7.73
CA CYS A 48 10.21 0.97 8.29
C CYS A 48 11.11 1.40 9.47
N LYS A 49 10.82 2.56 10.08
CA LYS A 49 11.60 3.05 11.25
C LYS A 49 11.36 2.15 12.44
N CYS A 50 12.44 1.55 12.92
CA CYS A 50 12.48 0.63 14.04
C CYS A 50 13.56 1.06 15.01
N LYS A 51 13.62 0.44 16.21
CA LYS A 51 14.69 0.71 17.17
C LYS A 51 15.60 -0.51 17.29
N ALA A 52 16.89 -0.35 16.99
CA ALA A 52 17.91 -1.34 17.27
C ALA A 52 18.32 -1.21 18.75
N GLU A 53 18.08 -2.26 19.53
CA GLU A 53 18.45 -2.31 20.97
C GLU A 53 19.90 -2.72 21.15
N SER A 54 20.44 -3.54 20.24
CA SER A 54 21.81 -4.01 20.30
C SER A 54 22.35 -4.46 18.96
N GLY A 55 23.66 -4.56 18.86
CA GLY A 55 24.38 -5.02 17.68
C GLY A 55 25.14 -3.90 16.97
N LYS A 56 25.94 -4.30 15.95
CA LYS A 56 26.64 -3.38 15.05
C LYS A 56 26.00 -3.46 13.68
N TYR A 57 25.77 -2.31 13.05
CA TYR A 57 25.11 -2.21 11.74
C TYR A 57 25.54 -0.94 11.01
N GLU A 58 25.31 -0.92 9.72
CA GLU A 58 25.35 0.29 8.86
C GLU A 58 23.92 0.76 8.61
N LEU A 59 23.69 2.07 8.72
CA LEU A 59 22.36 2.68 8.56
C LEU A 59 21.90 2.74 7.11
N GLY A 60 22.85 2.74 6.15
CA GLY A 60 22.53 2.97 4.74
C GLY A 60 22.09 4.41 4.47
N PHE A 61 21.40 4.63 3.35
CA PHE A 61 20.92 5.95 2.95
C PHE A 61 19.56 6.25 3.59
N TYR A 62 19.38 7.48 4.07
CA TYR A 62 18.08 8.01 4.54
C TYR A 62 18.05 9.53 4.40
N ILE A 63 16.84 10.09 4.33
CA ILE A 63 16.61 11.53 4.37
C ILE A 63 16.10 11.94 5.76
N ASP A 64 16.29 13.21 6.13
CA ASP A 64 15.95 13.73 7.46
C ASP A 64 14.47 13.58 7.81
N ASP A 65 13.56 13.71 6.83
CA ASP A 65 12.13 13.51 7.02
C ASP A 65 11.77 12.06 7.39
N ALA A 66 12.57 11.09 6.96
CA ALA A 66 12.35 9.67 7.30
C ALA A 66 12.95 9.32 8.66
N MET A 67 14.12 9.86 8.99
CA MET A 67 14.84 9.62 10.25
C MET A 67 15.87 10.73 10.47
N SER A 68 15.79 11.45 11.60
CA SER A 68 16.76 12.48 11.92
C SER A 68 18.08 11.90 12.43
N GLU A 69 19.16 12.72 12.42
CA GLU A 69 20.44 12.33 13.00
C GLU A 69 20.35 12.06 14.52
N GLU A 70 19.47 12.77 15.24
CA GLU A 70 19.22 12.56 16.66
C GLU A 70 18.57 11.19 16.90
N GLU A 71 17.59 10.81 16.09
CA GLU A 71 16.97 9.49 16.15
C GLU A 71 17.99 8.38 15.84
N ALA A 72 18.85 8.57 14.85
CA ALA A 72 19.92 7.63 14.53
C ALA A 72 20.89 7.44 15.71
N LYS A 73 21.27 8.53 16.41
CA LYS A 73 22.11 8.47 17.62
C LYS A 73 21.40 7.75 18.79
N LEU A 74 20.08 7.77 18.84
CA LEU A 74 19.25 7.05 19.82
C LEU A 74 19.04 5.58 19.47
N GLY A 75 19.60 5.10 18.35
CA GLY A 75 19.50 3.71 17.90
C GLY A 75 18.31 3.43 16.98
N TYR A 76 17.63 4.45 16.47
CA TYR A 76 16.63 4.22 15.41
C TYR A 76 17.32 3.85 14.10
N VAL A 77 16.66 3.00 13.33
CA VAL A 77 17.13 2.47 12.05
C VAL A 77 15.96 2.41 11.08
N LEU A 78 16.24 2.50 9.80
CA LEU A 78 15.30 2.13 8.75
C LEU A 78 15.63 0.70 8.29
N THR A 79 14.78 -0.27 8.60
CA THR A 79 15.08 -1.69 8.31
C THR A 79 15.29 -1.98 6.84
N CYS A 80 14.76 -1.14 5.92
CA CYS A 80 15.00 -1.22 4.48
C CYS A 80 16.41 -0.76 4.05
N GLN A 81 17.16 -0.12 4.95
CA GLN A 81 18.51 0.40 4.71
C GLN A 81 19.55 -0.18 5.68
N MET A 82 19.09 -0.80 6.78
CA MET A 82 19.96 -1.36 7.80
C MET A 82 20.65 -2.63 7.33
N HIS A 83 22.00 -2.61 7.29
CA HIS A 83 22.84 -3.77 7.00
C HIS A 83 23.55 -4.23 8.27
N PRO A 84 23.33 -5.44 8.77
CA PRO A 84 23.96 -5.91 10.00
C PRO A 84 25.46 -6.18 9.80
N LYS A 85 26.23 -5.91 10.86
CA LYS A 85 27.68 -6.21 10.97
C LYS A 85 27.97 -7.13 12.19
N SER A 86 26.94 -7.44 12.96
CA SER A 86 26.92 -8.45 14.02
C SER A 86 25.49 -8.94 14.20
N ASP A 87 25.29 -9.90 15.10
CA ASP A 87 23.94 -10.20 15.59
C ASP A 87 23.31 -8.94 16.21
N CYS A 88 22.03 -8.72 15.94
CA CYS A 88 21.29 -7.52 16.35
C CYS A 88 19.94 -7.88 16.98
N VAL A 89 19.44 -6.96 17.80
CA VAL A 89 18.08 -6.97 18.34
C VAL A 89 17.36 -5.73 17.83
N VAL A 90 16.21 -5.90 17.17
CA VAL A 90 15.43 -4.82 16.56
C VAL A 90 13.98 -4.90 17.03
N ASN A 91 13.49 -3.81 17.62
CA ASN A 91 12.09 -3.69 18.03
C ASN A 91 11.25 -3.22 16.86
N ILE A 92 10.24 -4.02 16.51
CA ILE A 92 9.33 -3.78 15.40
C ILE A 92 8.03 -3.15 15.95
N PRO A 93 7.66 -1.92 15.53
CA PRO A 93 6.46 -1.22 15.99
C PRO A 93 5.19 -1.75 15.32
N ALA A 94 4.94 -3.04 15.47
CA ALA A 94 3.78 -3.77 14.97
C ALA A 94 3.64 -5.12 15.70
N SER A 95 2.45 -5.72 15.64
CA SER A 95 2.25 -7.07 16.17
C SER A 95 2.83 -8.13 15.23
N SER A 96 3.25 -9.27 15.81
CA SER A 96 3.79 -10.39 15.02
C SER A 96 2.76 -10.99 14.07
N GLU A 97 1.47 -10.90 14.40
CA GLU A 97 0.37 -11.41 13.56
C GLU A 97 0.20 -10.60 12.27
N VAL A 98 0.30 -9.26 12.37
CA VAL A 98 0.25 -8.36 11.19
C VAL A 98 1.46 -8.57 10.29
N CYS A 99 2.60 -8.91 10.89
CA CYS A 99 3.85 -9.16 10.17
C CYS A 99 3.98 -10.59 9.63
N LYS A 100 3.04 -11.50 9.90
CA LYS A 100 3.02 -12.83 9.27
C LYS A 100 2.72 -12.69 7.79
N ILE A 101 3.62 -13.16 6.95
CA ILE A 101 3.37 -13.29 5.52
C ILE A 101 2.38 -14.43 5.31
N LYS A 102 1.14 -14.11 5.07
CA LYS A 102 0.13 -15.02 4.55
C LYS A 102 0.05 -14.84 3.03
N HIS A 103 1.17 -15.06 2.34
CA HIS A 103 1.13 -15.02 0.88
C HIS A 103 0.28 -16.17 0.37
N ALA A 104 -0.89 -15.86 -0.13
CA ALA A 104 -1.62 -16.75 -0.99
C ALA A 104 -1.23 -16.42 -2.44
N THR A 105 -0.72 -17.38 -3.18
CA THR A 105 -0.74 -17.30 -4.63
C THR A 105 -2.02 -18.00 -5.07
N LEU A 106 -2.92 -17.27 -5.65
CA LEU A 106 -4.18 -17.78 -6.14
C LEU A 106 -4.38 -17.43 -7.61
N THR A 107 -5.20 -18.21 -8.25
CA THR A 107 -5.66 -17.94 -9.60
C THR A 107 -7.04 -17.31 -9.51
N ALA A 108 -7.18 -16.13 -10.09
CA ALA A 108 -8.43 -15.41 -10.19
C ALA A 108 -8.84 -15.28 -11.66
N THR A 109 -10.12 -15.04 -11.91
CA THR A 109 -10.62 -14.76 -13.25
C THR A 109 -11.01 -13.31 -13.39
N VAL A 110 -10.78 -12.72 -14.55
CA VAL A 110 -11.25 -11.39 -14.89
C VAL A 110 -12.77 -11.42 -14.94
N ALA A 111 -13.42 -10.68 -14.06
CA ALA A 111 -14.85 -10.46 -14.11
C ALA A 111 -15.19 -9.32 -15.06
N GLU A 112 -14.46 -8.21 -14.95
CA GLU A 112 -14.68 -7.01 -15.73
C GLU A 112 -13.39 -6.20 -15.89
N VAL A 113 -13.24 -5.55 -17.04
CA VAL A 113 -12.29 -4.46 -17.28
C VAL A 113 -13.07 -3.26 -17.80
N ARG A 114 -12.94 -2.12 -17.14
CA ARG A 114 -13.54 -0.85 -17.58
C ARG A 114 -12.49 0.22 -17.75
N GLN A 115 -12.58 1.00 -18.80
CA GLN A 115 -11.83 2.24 -18.93
C GLN A 115 -12.62 3.35 -18.24
N LEU A 116 -12.10 3.87 -17.12
CA LEU A 116 -12.73 4.93 -16.34
C LEU A 116 -12.36 6.32 -16.88
N SER A 117 -11.13 6.46 -17.38
CA SER A 117 -10.62 7.65 -18.07
C SER A 117 -9.53 7.25 -19.06
N ALA A 118 -8.98 8.20 -19.81
CA ALA A 118 -7.85 7.92 -20.70
C ALA A 118 -6.63 7.36 -19.93
N SER A 119 -6.45 7.78 -18.68
CA SER A 119 -5.32 7.41 -17.83
C SER A 119 -5.59 6.30 -16.82
N THR A 120 -6.84 5.86 -16.65
CA THR A 120 -7.22 4.94 -15.56
C THR A 120 -8.15 3.83 -16.04
N LEU A 121 -7.77 2.59 -15.70
CA LEU A 121 -8.54 1.37 -15.92
C LEU A 121 -8.99 0.80 -14.56
N SER A 122 -10.18 0.21 -14.52
CA SER A 122 -10.67 -0.63 -13.44
C SER A 122 -10.57 -2.09 -13.86
N LEU A 123 -9.96 -2.92 -13.03
CA LEU A 123 -9.92 -4.37 -13.18
C LEU A 123 -10.65 -5.01 -11.99
N VAL A 124 -11.64 -5.84 -12.28
CA VAL A 124 -12.34 -6.65 -11.28
C VAL A 124 -11.94 -8.11 -11.46
N LEU A 125 -11.43 -8.71 -10.41
CA LEU A 125 -11.07 -10.12 -10.34
C LEU A 125 -12.04 -10.88 -9.43
N GLN A 126 -12.39 -12.11 -9.80
CA GLN A 126 -13.28 -12.98 -9.05
C GLN A 126 -12.74 -14.40 -8.91
N GLY A 127 -13.27 -15.12 -7.94
CA GLY A 127 -12.97 -16.55 -7.75
C GLY A 127 -13.11 -16.98 -6.30
N GLU A 128 -13.15 -18.30 -6.08
CA GLU A 128 -13.29 -18.87 -4.73
C GLU A 128 -12.12 -18.46 -3.81
N GLY A 129 -10.88 -18.41 -4.35
CA GLY A 129 -9.71 -17.93 -3.61
C GLY A 129 -9.80 -16.45 -3.25
N VAL A 130 -10.41 -15.63 -4.14
CA VAL A 130 -10.64 -14.19 -3.91
C VAL A 130 -11.66 -13.98 -2.78
N ALA A 131 -12.72 -14.79 -2.74
CA ALA A 131 -13.73 -14.73 -1.67
C ALA A 131 -13.15 -15.01 -0.27
N LYS A 132 -12.06 -15.80 -0.20
CA LYS A 132 -11.38 -16.18 1.04
C LYS A 132 -10.16 -15.30 1.34
N LEU A 133 -9.86 -14.32 0.48
CA LEU A 133 -8.68 -13.48 0.59
C LEU A 133 -8.84 -12.49 1.75
N ALA A 134 -8.09 -12.71 2.81
CA ALA A 134 -8.03 -11.79 3.93
C ALA A 134 -6.85 -10.83 3.75
N PHE A 135 -7.14 -9.53 3.65
CA PHE A 135 -6.12 -8.47 3.61
C PHE A 135 -6.53 -7.26 4.45
N LEU A 136 -5.57 -6.44 4.77
CA LEU A 136 -5.81 -5.16 5.43
C LEU A 136 -6.01 -4.07 4.36
N PRO A 137 -7.07 -3.24 4.45
CA PRO A 137 -7.32 -2.18 3.47
C PRO A 137 -6.13 -1.24 3.36
N GLY A 138 -5.63 -1.05 2.15
CA GLY A 138 -4.40 -0.34 1.86
C GLY A 138 -3.28 -1.22 1.34
N GLN A 139 -3.30 -2.53 1.63
CA GLN A 139 -2.36 -3.49 1.05
C GLN A 139 -2.56 -3.66 -0.46
N TYR A 140 -1.59 -4.32 -1.09
CA TYR A 140 -1.57 -4.57 -2.53
C TYR A 140 -1.35 -6.05 -2.84
N ALA A 141 -1.48 -6.41 -4.10
CA ALA A 141 -1.11 -7.71 -4.63
C ALA A 141 -0.23 -7.56 -5.87
N ASN A 142 0.64 -8.55 -6.12
CA ASN A 142 1.32 -8.70 -7.37
C ASN A 142 0.44 -9.51 -8.34
N LEU A 143 0.06 -8.89 -9.44
CA LEU A 143 -0.68 -9.54 -10.53
C LEU A 143 0.30 -9.95 -11.64
N THR A 144 0.28 -11.22 -12.04
CA THR A 144 1.05 -11.68 -13.19
C THR A 144 0.39 -11.19 -14.47
N VAL A 145 1.16 -10.57 -15.35
CA VAL A 145 0.66 -10.11 -16.64
C VAL A 145 0.43 -11.33 -17.54
N PRO A 146 -0.80 -11.60 -18.00
CA PRO A 146 -1.10 -12.78 -18.82
C PRO A 146 -0.18 -12.90 -20.04
N GLY A 147 0.25 -14.11 -20.32
CA GLY A 147 1.19 -14.40 -21.40
C GLY A 147 2.66 -14.10 -21.07
N THR A 148 2.98 -13.70 -19.84
CA THR A 148 4.35 -13.42 -19.37
C THR A 148 4.59 -13.97 -17.98
N GLU A 149 5.86 -13.98 -17.52
CA GLU A 149 6.23 -14.25 -16.13
C GLU A 149 6.38 -12.96 -15.30
N GLN A 150 6.10 -11.79 -15.89
CA GLN A 150 6.25 -10.53 -15.21
C GLN A 150 5.04 -10.22 -14.32
N THR A 151 5.31 -9.62 -13.17
CA THR A 151 4.29 -9.16 -12.23
C THR A 151 4.28 -7.65 -12.12
N ARG A 152 3.12 -7.11 -11.72
CA ARG A 152 2.95 -5.69 -11.37
C ARG A 152 2.17 -5.60 -10.07
N ALA A 153 2.61 -4.68 -9.21
CA ALA A 153 1.99 -4.41 -7.93
C ALA A 153 0.80 -3.45 -8.09
N TYR A 154 -0.36 -3.82 -7.53
CA TYR A 154 -1.56 -2.98 -7.51
C TYR A 154 -2.23 -3.05 -6.16
N SER A 155 -2.54 -1.89 -5.57
CA SER A 155 -3.33 -1.81 -4.34
C SER A 155 -4.77 -2.26 -4.61
N PHE A 156 -5.33 -3.00 -3.65
CA PHE A 156 -6.75 -3.30 -3.67
C PHE A 156 -7.55 -2.00 -3.61
N SER A 157 -8.53 -1.84 -4.48
CA SER A 157 -9.42 -0.67 -4.50
C SER A 157 -10.81 -0.98 -3.95
N SER A 158 -11.08 -2.21 -3.51
CA SER A 158 -12.27 -2.60 -2.77
C SER A 158 -11.93 -3.64 -1.72
N MET A 159 -12.79 -3.76 -0.70
CA MET A 159 -12.83 -4.97 0.12
C MET A 159 -13.42 -6.14 -0.70
N PRO A 160 -13.11 -7.42 -0.34
CA PRO A 160 -13.75 -8.54 -0.99
C PRO A 160 -15.27 -8.49 -0.79
N THR A 161 -16.00 -8.39 -1.87
CA THR A 161 -17.48 -8.39 -1.87
C THR A 161 -17.96 -9.38 -2.90
N GLU A 162 -18.85 -10.29 -2.53
CA GLU A 162 -19.41 -11.32 -3.42
C GLU A 162 -18.36 -12.15 -4.17
N GLY A 163 -17.20 -12.37 -3.55
CA GLY A 163 -16.08 -13.10 -4.16
C GLY A 163 -15.30 -12.32 -5.22
N GLN A 164 -15.44 -11.00 -5.23
CA GLN A 164 -14.74 -10.10 -6.15
C GLN A 164 -13.86 -9.11 -5.38
N VAL A 165 -12.77 -8.67 -6.04
CA VAL A 165 -11.94 -7.52 -5.63
C VAL A 165 -11.62 -6.68 -6.84
N SER A 166 -11.43 -5.38 -6.63
CA SER A 166 -11.10 -4.43 -7.69
C SER A 166 -9.74 -3.79 -7.52
N PHE A 167 -9.21 -3.28 -8.64
CA PHE A 167 -7.95 -2.56 -8.73
C PHE A 167 -8.12 -1.37 -9.65
N LEU A 168 -7.51 -0.21 -9.29
CA LEU A 168 -7.32 0.90 -10.21
C LEU A 168 -5.92 0.81 -10.81
N ILE A 169 -5.86 0.75 -12.12
CA ILE A 169 -4.63 0.53 -12.87
C ILE A 169 -4.38 1.74 -13.77
N ARG A 170 -3.20 2.37 -13.61
CA ARG A 170 -2.81 3.45 -14.51
C ARG A 170 -2.62 2.91 -15.92
N ASN A 171 -3.28 3.52 -16.89
CA ASN A 171 -3.07 3.25 -18.31
C ASN A 171 -1.77 3.91 -18.77
N VAL A 172 -0.69 3.13 -18.78
CA VAL A 172 0.64 3.59 -19.19
C VAL A 172 0.86 3.25 -20.67
N PRO A 173 1.24 4.21 -21.52
CA PRO A 173 1.59 3.92 -22.92
C PRO A 173 2.65 2.82 -23.01
N ASN A 174 2.40 1.79 -23.82
CA ASN A 174 3.26 0.61 -23.96
C ASN A 174 3.49 -0.19 -22.68
N GLY A 175 2.68 0.02 -21.65
CA GLY A 175 2.74 -0.75 -20.42
C GLY A 175 2.24 -2.18 -20.63
N LEU A 176 2.91 -3.18 -20.07
CA LEU A 176 2.55 -4.59 -20.27
C LEU A 176 1.13 -4.90 -19.76
N MET A 177 0.81 -4.52 -18.51
CA MET A 177 -0.51 -4.79 -17.94
C MET A 177 -1.58 -3.90 -18.58
N SER A 178 -1.33 -2.60 -18.75
CA SER A 178 -2.29 -1.71 -19.39
C SER A 178 -2.52 -2.09 -20.86
N GLY A 179 -1.48 -2.48 -21.60
CA GLY A 179 -1.60 -2.98 -22.95
C GLY A 179 -2.43 -4.27 -23.05
N TYR A 180 -2.25 -5.21 -22.12
CA TYR A 180 -3.10 -6.39 -22.02
C TYR A 180 -4.57 -6.00 -21.74
N LEU A 181 -4.80 -5.14 -20.74
CA LEU A 181 -6.15 -4.75 -20.32
C LEU A 181 -6.92 -3.97 -21.39
N THR A 182 -6.24 -3.14 -22.18
CA THR A 182 -6.87 -2.35 -23.27
C THR A 182 -7.00 -3.10 -24.59
N GLY A 183 -6.20 -4.16 -24.80
CA GLY A 183 -6.13 -4.85 -26.09
C GLY A 183 -6.76 -6.24 -26.10
N ALA A 184 -6.32 -7.11 -25.20
CA ALA A 184 -6.61 -8.55 -25.26
C ALA A 184 -7.49 -9.07 -24.14
N ALA A 185 -7.63 -8.34 -23.04
CA ALA A 185 -8.33 -8.80 -21.85
C ALA A 185 -9.84 -8.98 -22.10
N LYS A 186 -10.37 -10.08 -21.61
CA LYS A 186 -11.80 -10.41 -21.65
C LYS A 186 -12.24 -11.09 -20.37
N ALA A 187 -13.54 -11.01 -20.08
CA ALA A 187 -14.13 -11.75 -18.97
C ALA A 187 -13.83 -13.25 -19.09
N GLY A 188 -13.46 -13.88 -17.98
CA GLY A 188 -13.05 -15.26 -17.91
C GLY A 188 -11.54 -15.52 -18.08
N ASP A 189 -10.75 -14.53 -18.50
CA ASP A 189 -9.30 -14.67 -18.54
C ASP A 189 -8.74 -14.90 -17.15
N THR A 190 -7.62 -15.60 -17.06
CA THR A 190 -7.00 -16.01 -15.82
C THR A 190 -5.82 -15.11 -15.46
N ILE A 191 -5.80 -14.60 -14.23
CA ILE A 191 -4.69 -13.82 -13.67
C ILE A 191 -4.22 -14.48 -12.36
N LYS A 192 -2.90 -14.72 -12.23
CA LYS A 192 -2.29 -15.12 -10.96
C LYS A 192 -2.13 -13.89 -10.09
N LEU A 193 -2.59 -14.00 -8.85
CA LEU A 193 -2.50 -12.99 -7.80
C LEU A 193 -1.66 -13.52 -6.65
N ALA A 194 -0.58 -12.83 -6.30
CA ALA A 194 0.23 -13.11 -5.12
C ALA A 194 0.07 -11.96 -4.12
N GLY A 195 -0.45 -12.28 -2.95
CA GLY A 195 -0.72 -11.28 -1.91
C GLY A 195 -1.53 -11.85 -0.74
N PRO A 196 -1.94 -11.02 0.22
CA PRO A 196 -1.68 -9.57 0.30
C PRO A 196 -0.23 -9.23 0.67
N ILE A 197 0.21 -8.02 0.28
CA ILE A 197 1.56 -7.50 0.52
C ILE A 197 1.45 -6.05 1.00
N GLY A 198 2.44 -5.58 1.76
CA GLY A 198 2.57 -4.19 2.19
C GLY A 198 2.13 -3.95 3.63
N SER A 199 2.65 -2.87 4.19
CA SER A 199 2.40 -2.41 5.56
C SER A 199 1.65 -1.08 5.61
N PHE A 200 1.34 -0.49 4.45
CA PHE A 200 0.41 0.63 4.34
C PHE A 200 -1.02 0.09 4.42
N TYR A 201 -1.66 0.27 5.56
CA TYR A 201 -3.05 -0.16 5.78
C TYR A 201 -3.75 0.74 6.80
N LEU A 202 -5.09 0.74 6.76
CA LEU A 202 -5.89 1.47 7.71
C LEU A 202 -5.76 0.85 9.10
N ARG A 203 -5.20 1.64 10.03
CA ARG A 203 -5.18 1.33 11.46
C ARG A 203 -6.44 1.85 12.14
N ASP A 204 -6.61 1.57 13.43
CA ASP A 204 -7.70 2.15 14.20
C ASP A 204 -7.63 3.68 14.14
N VAL A 205 -8.75 4.29 13.77
CA VAL A 205 -8.86 5.75 13.64
C VAL A 205 -9.02 6.36 15.03
N ALA A 206 -7.90 6.58 15.72
CA ALA A 206 -7.85 7.14 17.07
C ALA A 206 -7.71 8.67 17.12
N ARG A 207 -7.62 9.32 15.98
CA ARG A 207 -7.46 10.78 15.77
C ARG A 207 -7.89 11.17 14.36
N PRO A 208 -8.05 12.47 14.04
CA PRO A 208 -8.32 12.93 12.68
C PRO A 208 -7.30 12.35 11.68
N VAL A 209 -7.78 11.91 10.52
CA VAL A 209 -6.97 11.29 9.45
C VAL A 209 -7.06 12.13 8.20
N LEU A 210 -5.92 12.47 7.62
CA LEU A 210 -5.79 13.07 6.30
C LEU A 210 -5.27 12.00 5.33
N MET A 211 -6.01 11.77 4.24
CA MET A 211 -5.67 10.89 3.14
C MET A 211 -5.26 11.73 1.93
N LEU A 212 -4.09 11.44 1.34
CA LEU A 212 -3.60 12.15 0.16
C LEU A 212 -3.45 11.17 -1.00
N ALA A 213 -4.24 11.33 -2.04
CA ALA A 213 -4.27 10.45 -3.20
C ALA A 213 -3.93 11.18 -4.48
N GLY A 214 -3.01 10.64 -5.29
CA GLY A 214 -2.72 11.12 -6.64
C GLY A 214 -3.07 10.07 -7.69
N GLY A 215 -3.97 10.40 -8.65
CA GLY A 215 -4.38 9.49 -9.71
C GLY A 215 -4.85 8.14 -9.19
N THR A 216 -4.29 7.04 -9.71
CA THR A 216 -4.63 5.67 -9.26
C THR A 216 -4.16 5.35 -7.84
N GLY A 217 -3.38 6.23 -7.18
CA GLY A 217 -3.11 6.17 -5.74
C GLY A 217 -4.37 6.33 -4.88
N LEU A 218 -5.52 6.64 -5.48
CA LEU A 218 -6.83 6.58 -4.85
C LEU A 218 -7.23 5.15 -4.43
N ALA A 219 -6.75 4.12 -5.13
CA ALA A 219 -7.14 2.73 -4.93
C ALA A 219 -7.13 2.26 -3.46
N PRO A 220 -6.02 2.36 -2.71
CA PRO A 220 -5.97 1.89 -1.33
C PRO A 220 -6.97 2.61 -0.42
N PHE A 221 -7.24 3.89 -0.66
CA PHE A 221 -8.17 4.67 0.14
C PHE A 221 -9.63 4.26 -0.09
N LEU A 222 -9.99 3.84 -1.29
CA LEU A 222 -11.34 3.30 -1.56
C LEU A 222 -11.58 2.03 -0.73
N ALA A 223 -10.61 1.11 -0.66
CA ALA A 223 -10.71 -0.08 0.19
C ALA A 223 -10.76 0.27 1.69
N MET A 224 -10.01 1.32 2.13
CA MET A 224 -10.06 1.81 3.50
C MET A 224 -11.44 2.40 3.83
N LEU A 225 -12.04 3.14 2.91
CA LEU A 225 -13.39 3.70 3.07
C LEU A 225 -14.46 2.61 3.10
N ASP A 226 -14.35 1.57 2.25
CA ASP A 226 -15.23 0.37 2.34
C ASP A 226 -15.18 -0.25 3.75
N LYS A 227 -13.97 -0.37 4.32
CA LYS A 227 -13.79 -0.89 5.67
C LYS A 227 -14.44 -0.01 6.72
N LEU A 228 -14.33 1.32 6.59
CA LEU A 228 -14.98 2.26 7.52
C LEU A 228 -16.49 2.17 7.43
N VAL A 229 -17.06 2.06 6.23
CA VAL A 229 -18.52 1.84 6.05
C VAL A 229 -18.95 0.54 6.72
N ALA A 230 -18.23 -0.56 6.48
CA ALA A 230 -18.53 -1.85 7.09
C ALA A 230 -18.41 -1.83 8.63
N ALA A 231 -17.57 -0.96 9.19
CA ALA A 231 -17.40 -0.76 10.63
C ALA A 231 -18.45 0.21 11.25
N GLY A 232 -19.34 0.79 10.44
CA GLY A 232 -20.32 1.78 10.92
C GLY A 232 -19.76 3.21 11.08
N GLY A 233 -18.60 3.48 10.50
CA GLY A 233 -17.97 4.79 10.50
C GLY A 233 -16.72 4.93 11.37
N SER A 234 -16.34 6.16 11.64
CA SER A 234 -15.23 6.55 12.52
C SER A 234 -15.71 7.61 13.51
N ALA A 235 -15.21 7.55 14.75
CA ALA A 235 -15.46 8.60 15.75
C ALA A 235 -14.70 9.91 15.42
N HIS A 236 -13.63 9.84 14.63
CA HIS A 236 -12.81 10.98 14.25
C HIS A 236 -13.01 11.36 12.79
N PRO A 237 -12.80 12.63 12.43
CA PRO A 237 -12.85 13.09 11.05
C PRO A 237 -11.86 12.34 10.16
N VAL A 238 -12.30 12.03 8.95
CA VAL A 238 -11.45 11.49 7.86
C VAL A 238 -11.63 12.41 6.66
N HIS A 239 -10.53 12.99 6.17
CA HIS A 239 -10.55 13.88 5.02
C HIS A 239 -9.64 13.33 3.92
N LEU A 240 -10.16 13.26 2.69
CA LEU A 240 -9.39 12.83 1.51
C LEU A 240 -9.16 14.03 0.58
N ILE A 241 -7.90 14.29 0.22
CA ILE A 241 -7.57 15.17 -0.90
C ILE A 241 -7.16 14.29 -2.08
N TYR A 242 -7.95 14.35 -3.15
CA TYR A 242 -7.74 13.56 -4.37
C TYR A 242 -7.26 14.45 -5.50
N GLY A 243 -6.03 14.24 -5.97
CA GLY A 243 -5.39 15.01 -7.03
C GLY A 243 -5.25 14.25 -8.33
N VAL A 244 -5.51 14.92 -9.45
CA VAL A 244 -5.32 14.41 -10.81
C VAL A 244 -4.69 15.48 -11.70
N ASN A 245 -4.23 15.08 -12.91
CA ASN A 245 -3.61 16.04 -13.84
C ASN A 245 -4.64 16.90 -14.56
N THR A 246 -5.73 16.32 -15.04
CA THR A 246 -6.79 17.00 -15.82
C THR A 246 -8.16 16.62 -15.30
N ASP A 247 -9.18 17.42 -15.63
CA ASP A 247 -10.58 17.14 -15.28
C ASP A 247 -11.05 15.75 -15.78
N ALA A 248 -10.58 15.35 -16.95
CA ALA A 248 -10.92 14.06 -17.56
C ALA A 248 -10.30 12.85 -16.81
N ASP A 249 -9.31 13.09 -15.95
CA ASP A 249 -8.68 12.04 -15.13
C ASP A 249 -9.42 11.79 -13.81
N VAL A 250 -10.39 12.63 -13.44
CA VAL A 250 -11.19 12.46 -12.23
C VAL A 250 -12.09 11.24 -12.39
N VAL A 251 -11.92 10.25 -11.53
CA VAL A 251 -12.69 9.00 -11.55
C VAL A 251 -13.25 8.67 -10.18
N GLU A 252 -14.18 7.72 -10.08
CA GLU A 252 -14.78 7.19 -8.84
C GLU A 252 -15.56 8.24 -8.00
N LEU A 253 -16.01 9.35 -8.60
CA LEU A 253 -16.75 10.40 -7.88
C LEU A 253 -18.05 9.87 -7.26
N GLU A 254 -18.83 9.07 -8.01
CA GLU A 254 -20.07 8.49 -7.51
C GLU A 254 -19.82 7.64 -6.26
N ARG A 255 -18.71 6.91 -6.24
CA ARG A 255 -18.32 6.10 -5.09
C ARG A 255 -17.85 6.96 -3.91
N LEU A 256 -17.10 8.04 -4.17
CA LEU A 256 -16.71 9.00 -3.14
C LEU A 256 -17.92 9.72 -2.53
N ASP A 257 -18.91 10.08 -3.34
CA ASP A 257 -20.17 10.67 -2.87
C ASP A 257 -20.99 9.66 -2.05
N ALA A 258 -21.02 8.39 -2.46
CA ALA A 258 -21.64 7.33 -1.68
C ALA A 258 -20.98 7.14 -0.30
N PHE A 259 -19.64 7.19 -0.22
CA PHE A 259 -18.92 7.16 1.04
C PHE A 259 -19.24 8.39 1.91
N LYS A 260 -19.28 9.58 1.32
CA LYS A 260 -19.65 10.81 2.04
C LYS A 260 -21.07 10.75 2.60
N ALA A 261 -21.98 10.14 1.89
CA ALA A 261 -23.36 9.92 2.36
C ALA A 261 -23.45 8.86 3.50
N ALA A 262 -22.61 7.82 3.44
CA ALA A 262 -22.60 6.73 4.41
C ALA A 262 -21.79 7.02 5.67
N LEU A 263 -20.79 7.92 5.59
CA LEU A 263 -19.84 8.24 6.66
C LEU A 263 -19.96 9.70 7.10
N PRO A 264 -20.67 10.02 8.20
CA PRO A 264 -20.90 11.40 8.62
C PRO A 264 -19.64 12.24 8.87
N ASN A 265 -18.53 11.56 9.26
CA ASN A 265 -17.25 12.21 9.55
C ASN A 265 -16.26 12.12 8.36
N PHE A 266 -16.72 11.71 7.18
CA PHE A 266 -15.91 11.69 5.97
C PHE A 266 -16.21 12.87 5.07
N THR A 267 -15.15 13.53 4.61
CA THR A 267 -15.21 14.58 3.58
C THR A 267 -14.10 14.36 2.57
N TYR A 268 -14.27 14.91 1.37
CA TYR A 268 -13.20 14.90 0.38
C TYR A 268 -13.19 16.16 -0.48
N ASP A 269 -12.02 16.46 -1.00
CA ASP A 269 -11.77 17.49 -2.01
C ASP A 269 -11.08 16.87 -3.22
N VAL A 270 -11.40 17.43 -4.40
CA VAL A 270 -10.68 17.13 -5.64
C VAL A 270 -9.83 18.33 -6.01
N CYS A 271 -8.55 18.10 -6.32
CA CYS A 271 -7.67 19.12 -6.90
C CYS A 271 -7.11 18.66 -8.25
N VAL A 272 -6.95 19.59 -9.17
CA VAL A 272 -6.52 19.32 -10.54
C VAL A 272 -5.33 20.21 -10.88
N VAL A 273 -4.29 19.60 -11.48
CA VAL A 273 -3.04 20.32 -11.79
C VAL A 273 -3.21 21.27 -12.97
N ALA A 274 -4.04 20.90 -13.97
CA ALA A 274 -4.24 21.72 -15.17
C ALA A 274 -4.82 23.10 -14.85
N ASP A 275 -4.22 24.16 -15.38
CA ASP A 275 -4.62 25.55 -15.14
C ASP A 275 -6.02 25.87 -15.65
N ASP A 276 -6.44 25.24 -16.74
CA ASP A 276 -7.75 25.37 -17.37
C ASP A 276 -8.85 24.51 -16.76
N SER A 277 -8.54 23.79 -15.66
CA SER A 277 -9.49 22.95 -14.95
C SER A 277 -10.70 23.75 -14.45
N THR A 278 -11.88 23.12 -14.44
CA THR A 278 -13.12 23.66 -13.87
C THR A 278 -13.24 23.42 -12.36
N TRP A 279 -12.40 22.58 -11.79
CA TRP A 279 -12.39 22.28 -10.35
C TRP A 279 -11.88 23.49 -9.53
N PRO A 280 -12.45 23.73 -8.34
CA PRO A 280 -12.11 24.91 -7.54
C PRO A 280 -10.69 24.85 -6.96
N LYS A 281 -10.18 23.65 -6.63
CA LYS A 281 -8.83 23.47 -6.09
C LYS A 281 -7.86 23.12 -7.22
N LYS A 282 -6.82 23.95 -7.38
CA LYS A 282 -5.80 23.79 -8.42
C LYS A 282 -4.47 23.31 -7.82
N GLY A 283 -3.69 22.58 -8.61
CA GLY A 283 -2.35 22.14 -8.22
C GLY A 283 -2.31 20.77 -7.56
N TYR A 284 -1.21 20.46 -6.90
CA TYR A 284 -0.96 19.17 -6.26
C TYR A 284 -1.63 19.05 -4.90
N VAL A 285 -1.93 17.83 -4.48
CA VAL A 285 -2.56 17.52 -3.17
C VAL A 285 -1.80 18.14 -1.99
N THR A 286 -0.48 18.24 -2.08
CA THR A 286 0.37 18.81 -1.02
C THR A 286 0.18 20.32 -0.84
N ALA A 287 -0.31 21.03 -1.86
CA ALA A 287 -0.60 22.47 -1.77
C ALA A 287 -1.89 22.79 -0.97
N HIS A 288 -2.66 21.76 -0.64
CA HIS A 288 -3.95 21.89 0.06
C HIS A 288 -3.94 21.28 1.47
N ILE A 289 -2.74 20.97 1.99
CA ILE A 289 -2.58 20.58 3.39
C ILE A 289 -2.56 21.88 4.21
N GLU A 290 -3.65 22.14 4.93
CA GLU A 290 -3.69 23.23 5.91
C GLU A 290 -3.13 22.72 7.25
N PRO A 291 -2.29 23.52 7.95
CA PRO A 291 -1.68 23.13 9.22
C PRO A 291 -2.69 22.95 10.35
#